data_7bd7f600cb86977e4792d42e199c138b
#
_entry.id   7bd7f600cb86977e4792d42e199c138b
#
_cell.length_a   1.000
_cell.length_b   1.000
_cell.length_c   1.000
_cell.angle_alpha   90.00
_cell.angle_beta   90.00
_cell.angle_gamma   90.00
#
_symmetry.space_group_name_H-M   'P 1'
#
loop_
_entity.id
_entity.type
_entity.pdbx_description
1 polymer ?
#
loop_
_entity_poly.entity_id
_entity_poly.type
_entity_poly.pdbx_seq_one_letter_code
_entity_poly.pdbx_strand_id
1 'polypeptide(L)'
;EDPRTFLPQAGRIDHLRLPTSVRVDAGVAEGDEIGTGYDSMIAKLIAGGETRGEAFDRLADALAATEVSGLTTNLPFLRWLVAHPVVRAGAATTAFLVEYPPLSAPPARLPDPVWQGGFRLNLPTAAVQPPPDVDAAAHRHGPGEESANVIAPMPGTVIKVLVSAGDRVEAREPLVVLEAMKMETPLAAPYAATVAAVHVHEGDRVA
;
A
#
# COMPACT_ATOMS: atom_id res chain seq x y z
N GLU A 1 -0.54 -2.33 7.50
CA GLU A 1 -0.04 -1.28 6.61
C GLU A 1 -0.13 -1.72 5.16
N ASP A 2 -0.41 -0.79 4.25
CA ASP A 2 -0.37 -1.02 2.82
C ASP A 2 1.08 -1.29 2.37
N PRO A 3 1.35 -2.35 1.60
CA PRO A 3 2.72 -2.76 1.28
C PRO A 3 3.44 -1.84 0.28
N ARG A 4 2.76 -0.87 -0.32
CA ARG A 4 3.31 0.08 -1.31
C ARG A 4 3.41 1.49 -0.76
N THR A 5 2.36 1.95 -0.07
CA THR A 5 2.28 3.31 0.46
C THR A 5 2.78 3.40 1.90
N PHE A 6 2.88 2.25 2.60
CA PHE A 6 3.18 2.12 4.04
C PHE A 6 2.18 2.83 4.95
N LEU A 7 1.02 3.23 4.41
CA LEU A 7 -0.03 3.82 5.21
C LEU A 7 -0.70 2.77 6.10
N PRO A 8 -1.02 3.12 7.34
CA PRO A 8 -1.71 2.23 8.25
C PRO A 8 -3.11 1.87 7.72
N GLN A 9 -3.55 0.66 8.02
CA GLN A 9 -4.83 0.13 7.58
C GLN A 9 -5.66 -0.27 8.79
N ALA A 10 -6.94 0.07 8.76
CA ALA A 10 -7.92 -0.35 9.75
C ALA A 10 -8.90 -1.34 9.11
N GLY A 11 -9.53 -2.18 9.91
CA GLY A 11 -10.50 -3.15 9.42
C GLY A 11 -10.58 -4.40 10.30
N ARG A 12 -11.46 -5.31 9.92
CA ARG A 12 -11.65 -6.57 10.61
C ARG A 12 -10.67 -7.63 10.09
N ILE A 13 -10.17 -8.46 11.00
CA ILE A 13 -9.41 -9.67 10.66
C ILE A 13 -10.42 -10.80 10.41
N ASP A 14 -10.64 -11.16 9.15
CA ASP A 14 -11.56 -12.24 8.79
C ASP A 14 -10.92 -13.61 8.96
N HIS A 15 -9.61 -13.71 8.71
CA HIS A 15 -8.83 -14.93 8.91
C HIS A 15 -7.43 -14.59 9.38
N LEU A 16 -6.94 -15.34 10.38
CA LEU A 16 -5.60 -15.20 10.94
C LEU A 16 -4.97 -16.57 11.18
N ARG A 17 -3.93 -16.89 10.41
CA ARG A 17 -3.06 -18.03 10.66
C ARG A 17 -1.64 -17.57 10.90
N LEU A 18 -1.14 -17.81 12.12
CA LEU A 18 0.23 -17.48 12.52
C LEU A 18 1.10 -18.74 12.54
N PRO A 19 2.40 -18.64 12.22
CA PRO A 19 3.31 -19.78 12.21
C PRO A 19 3.62 -20.23 13.64
N THR A 20 3.89 -21.53 13.80
CA THR A 20 4.32 -22.13 15.08
C THR A 20 5.83 -22.46 15.10
N SER A 21 6.51 -22.29 13.97
CA SER A 21 7.93 -22.63 13.79
C SER A 21 8.89 -21.57 14.35
N VAL A 22 8.38 -20.39 14.68
CA VAL A 22 9.13 -19.25 15.23
C VAL A 22 8.38 -18.67 16.42
N ARG A 23 9.05 -17.80 17.20
CA ARG A 23 8.36 -17.03 18.23
C ARG A 23 7.45 -15.99 17.58
N VAL A 24 6.20 -15.96 18.03
CA VAL A 24 5.20 -14.99 17.58
C VAL A 24 4.65 -14.26 18.79
N ASP A 25 4.80 -12.93 18.79
CA ASP A 25 4.17 -12.04 19.76
C ASP A 25 3.01 -11.36 19.04
N ALA A 26 1.77 -11.77 19.31
CA ALA A 26 0.55 -11.24 18.71
C ALA A 26 -0.39 -10.71 19.79
N GLY A 27 -1.04 -9.58 19.52
CA GLY A 27 -2.03 -8.97 20.41
C GLY A 27 -3.46 -9.05 19.85
N VAL A 28 -3.66 -9.81 18.77
CA VAL A 28 -4.94 -9.91 18.06
C VAL A 28 -5.27 -11.35 17.72
N ALA A 29 -6.56 -11.62 17.50
CA ALA A 29 -7.11 -12.91 17.09
C ALA A 29 -7.98 -12.76 15.83
N GLU A 30 -8.32 -13.89 15.23
CA GLU A 30 -9.32 -13.93 14.15
C GLU A 30 -10.65 -13.38 14.65
N GLY A 31 -11.27 -12.50 13.88
CA GLY A 31 -12.50 -11.80 14.22
C GLY A 31 -12.32 -10.44 14.89
N ASP A 32 -11.11 -10.10 15.35
CA ASP A 32 -10.83 -8.81 15.97
C ASP A 32 -10.87 -7.67 14.93
N GLU A 33 -11.16 -6.46 15.44
CA GLU A 33 -11.18 -5.23 14.66
C GLU A 33 -9.95 -4.36 14.98
N ILE A 34 -9.19 -4.03 13.96
CA ILE A 34 -8.06 -3.09 14.04
C ILE A 34 -8.60 -1.69 13.82
N GLY A 35 -8.67 -0.93 14.91
CA GLY A 35 -9.13 0.45 14.89
C GLY A 35 -8.00 1.46 14.74
N THR A 36 -8.37 2.74 14.60
CA THR A 36 -7.43 3.87 14.44
C THR A 36 -6.83 4.39 15.75
N GLY A 37 -7.31 3.91 16.89
CA GLY A 37 -6.89 4.39 18.23
C GLY A 37 -5.57 3.82 18.74
N TYR A 38 -5.06 2.77 18.12
CA TYR A 38 -3.82 2.08 18.50
C TYR A 38 -2.90 1.95 17.30
N ASP A 39 -1.69 1.43 17.56
CA ASP A 39 -0.71 1.11 16.51
C ASP A 39 -1.25 0.02 15.58
N SER A 40 -0.87 0.08 14.30
CA SER A 40 -1.27 -0.88 13.26
C SER A 40 -0.57 -2.24 13.34
N MET A 41 0.26 -2.48 14.36
CA MET A 41 1.01 -3.74 14.51
C MET A 41 0.09 -4.89 14.91
N ILE A 42 -0.06 -5.89 14.03
CA ILE A 42 -0.86 -7.09 14.26
C ILE A 42 -0.05 -8.12 15.05
N ALA A 43 1.15 -8.42 14.57
CA ALA A 43 2.02 -9.42 15.18
C ALA A 43 3.49 -9.14 14.87
N LYS A 44 4.37 -9.70 15.70
CA LYS A 44 5.82 -9.70 15.52
C LYS A 44 6.31 -11.14 15.42
N LEU A 45 6.94 -11.48 14.31
CA LEU A 45 7.57 -12.79 14.09
C LEU A 45 9.06 -12.67 14.37
N ILE A 46 9.59 -13.56 15.21
CA ILE A 46 10.98 -13.54 15.66
C ILE A 46 11.60 -14.90 15.38
N ALA A 47 12.54 -14.91 14.44
CA ALA A 47 13.32 -16.10 14.09
C ALA A 47 14.75 -15.97 14.57
N GLY A 48 15.32 -17.08 15.02
CA GLY A 48 16.73 -17.21 15.39
C GLY A 48 17.41 -18.32 14.58
N GLY A 49 18.75 -18.29 14.53
CA GLY A 49 19.56 -19.31 13.88
C GLY A 49 21.01 -19.20 14.33
N GLU A 50 21.83 -20.21 14.08
CA GLU A 50 23.27 -20.18 14.36
C GLU A 50 23.99 -19.18 13.43
N THR A 51 23.41 -18.96 12.25
CA THR A 51 23.90 -17.98 11.27
C THR A 51 22.80 -17.02 10.85
N ARG A 52 23.20 -15.88 10.29
CA ARG A 52 22.27 -14.91 9.69
C ARG A 52 21.42 -15.57 8.59
N GLY A 53 22.03 -16.39 7.74
CA GLY A 53 21.36 -17.08 6.65
C GLY A 53 20.23 -17.99 7.18
N GLU A 54 20.53 -18.80 8.18
CA GLU A 54 19.54 -19.69 8.81
C GLU A 54 18.38 -18.91 9.46
N ALA A 55 18.68 -17.83 10.16
CA ALA A 55 17.62 -16.99 10.74
C ALA A 55 16.72 -16.39 9.67
N PHE A 56 17.28 -15.94 8.55
CA PHE A 56 16.51 -15.41 7.41
C PHE A 56 15.67 -16.49 6.72
N ASP A 57 16.20 -17.73 6.57
CA ASP A 57 15.46 -18.83 5.97
C ASP A 57 14.25 -19.22 6.84
N ARG A 58 14.46 -19.37 8.14
CA ARG A 58 13.36 -19.62 9.09
C ARG A 58 12.31 -18.52 9.10
N LEU A 59 12.75 -17.23 8.99
CA LEU A 59 11.83 -16.10 8.93
C LEU A 59 11.04 -16.09 7.61
N ALA A 60 11.68 -16.42 6.50
CA ALA A 60 11.03 -16.53 5.20
C ALA A 60 9.95 -17.62 5.19
N ASP A 61 10.26 -18.80 5.75
CA ASP A 61 9.30 -19.89 5.88
C ASP A 61 8.12 -19.50 6.79
N ALA A 62 8.40 -18.83 7.90
CA ALA A 62 7.38 -18.34 8.82
C ALA A 62 6.45 -17.32 8.15
N LEU A 63 7.00 -16.36 7.40
CA LEU A 63 6.22 -15.38 6.64
C LEU A 63 5.41 -16.04 5.51
N ALA A 64 5.95 -17.09 4.87
CA ALA A 64 5.21 -17.86 3.87
C ALA A 64 4.01 -18.61 4.47
N ALA A 65 4.15 -19.11 5.69
CA ALA A 65 3.10 -19.82 6.41
C ALA A 65 2.07 -18.89 7.09
N THR A 66 2.34 -17.60 7.15
CA THR A 66 1.43 -16.60 7.73
C THR A 66 0.32 -16.26 6.75
N GLU A 67 -0.93 -16.27 7.20
CA GLU A 67 -2.09 -15.84 6.42
C GLU A 67 -2.90 -14.83 7.21
N VAL A 68 -3.25 -13.72 6.57
CA VAL A 68 -4.12 -12.67 7.10
C VAL A 68 -5.07 -12.23 5.99
N SER A 69 -6.37 -12.20 6.27
CA SER A 69 -7.38 -11.64 5.36
C SER A 69 -8.36 -10.74 6.10
N GLY A 70 -9.13 -9.94 5.35
CA GLY A 70 -10.06 -8.94 5.86
C GLY A 70 -9.49 -7.53 5.83
N LEU A 71 -8.17 -7.37 5.99
CA LEU A 71 -7.51 -6.08 5.86
C LEU A 71 -6.18 -6.19 5.11
N THR A 72 -5.74 -5.08 4.56
CA THR A 72 -4.45 -5.01 3.85
C THR A 72 -3.29 -4.99 4.85
N THR A 73 -2.30 -5.85 4.62
CA THR A 73 -1.11 -5.97 5.48
C THR A 73 0.18 -5.76 4.68
N ASN A 74 1.28 -5.49 5.37
CA ASN A 74 2.61 -5.39 4.78
C ASN A 74 3.29 -6.77 4.58
N LEU A 75 2.55 -7.87 4.73
CA LEU A 75 3.07 -9.22 4.56
C LEU A 75 3.75 -9.48 3.19
N PRO A 76 3.20 -9.01 2.05
CA PRO A 76 3.88 -9.11 0.76
C PRO A 76 5.22 -8.37 0.72
N PHE A 77 5.28 -7.18 1.34
CA PHE A 77 6.52 -6.40 1.47
C PHE A 77 7.55 -7.13 2.32
N LEU A 78 7.15 -7.69 3.46
CA LEU A 78 8.05 -8.45 4.34
C LEU A 78 8.61 -9.70 3.66
N ARG A 79 7.80 -10.43 2.89
CA ARG A 79 8.25 -11.58 2.09
C ARG A 79 9.29 -11.17 1.05
N TRP A 80 9.06 -10.07 0.35
CA TRP A 80 10.02 -9.50 -0.58
C TRP A 80 11.31 -9.09 0.12
N LEU A 81 11.20 -8.41 1.26
CA LEU A 81 12.33 -7.87 2.01
C LEU A 81 13.28 -8.97 2.50
N VAL A 82 12.74 -10.03 3.12
CA VAL A 82 13.56 -11.14 3.66
C VAL A 82 14.21 -11.98 2.56
N ALA A 83 13.65 -11.97 1.35
CA ALA A 83 14.23 -12.66 0.19
C ALA A 83 15.29 -11.80 -0.53
N HIS A 84 15.35 -10.49 -0.27
CA HIS A 84 16.19 -9.58 -1.03
C HIS A 84 17.69 -9.80 -0.75
N PRO A 85 18.54 -10.00 -1.78
CA PRO A 85 19.97 -10.34 -1.59
C PRO A 85 20.75 -9.32 -0.77
N VAL A 86 20.53 -8.02 -1.00
CA VAL A 86 21.19 -6.92 -0.28
C VAL A 86 20.85 -6.93 1.21
N VAL A 87 19.59 -7.24 1.55
CA VAL A 87 19.14 -7.35 2.95
C VAL A 87 19.74 -8.59 3.61
N ARG A 88 19.75 -9.72 2.91
CA ARG A 88 20.36 -10.97 3.39
C ARG A 88 21.85 -10.82 3.63
N ALA A 89 22.55 -10.09 2.77
CA ALA A 89 23.97 -9.78 2.91
C ALA A 89 24.29 -8.77 4.03
N GLY A 90 23.26 -8.10 4.61
CA GLY A 90 23.46 -7.05 5.62
C GLY A 90 23.98 -5.72 5.05
N ALA A 91 23.82 -5.51 3.74
CA ALA A 91 24.32 -4.34 3.02
C ALA A 91 23.26 -3.26 2.75
N ALA A 92 22.04 -3.42 3.32
CA ALA A 92 20.98 -2.44 3.18
C ALA A 92 21.35 -1.13 3.89
N THR A 93 21.15 -0.01 3.20
CA THR A 93 21.37 1.37 3.69
C THR A 93 20.04 2.09 3.88
N THR A 94 20.06 3.32 4.36
CA THR A 94 18.85 4.17 4.45
C THR A 94 18.26 4.51 3.08
N ALA A 95 19.04 4.42 2.00
CA ALA A 95 18.57 4.62 0.62
C ALA A 95 17.98 3.35 -0.01
N PHE A 96 18.01 2.20 0.69
CA PHE A 96 17.65 0.89 0.15
C PHE A 96 16.29 0.88 -0.57
N LEU A 97 15.25 1.46 0.03
CA LEU A 97 13.91 1.46 -0.57
C LEU A 97 13.77 2.40 -1.78
N VAL A 98 14.66 3.37 -1.92
CA VAL A 98 14.74 4.25 -3.10
C VAL A 98 15.47 3.54 -4.24
N GLU A 99 16.56 2.84 -3.93
CA GLU A 99 17.37 2.08 -4.89
C GLU A 99 16.63 0.81 -5.39
N TYR A 100 15.86 0.20 -4.50
CA TYR A 100 15.11 -1.03 -4.75
C TYR A 100 13.64 -0.83 -4.37
N PRO A 101 12.82 -0.19 -5.24
CA PRO A 101 11.41 0.02 -4.96
C PRO A 101 10.69 -1.31 -4.68
N PRO A 102 10.04 -1.46 -3.51
CA PRO A 102 9.40 -2.71 -3.14
C PRO A 102 8.21 -3.00 -4.04
N LEU A 103 7.99 -4.30 -4.33
CA LEU A 103 6.84 -4.77 -5.09
C LEU A 103 6.63 -4.07 -6.45
N SER A 104 7.68 -3.43 -6.99
CA SER A 104 7.69 -3.06 -8.38
C SER A 104 7.53 -4.37 -9.18
N ALA A 105 6.41 -4.49 -9.89
CA ALA A 105 6.18 -5.66 -10.73
C ALA A 105 7.38 -5.78 -11.67
N PRO A 106 8.05 -6.95 -11.79
CA PRO A 106 8.94 -7.17 -12.91
C PRO A 106 8.13 -6.86 -14.16
N PRO A 107 8.73 -6.26 -15.20
CA PRO A 107 8.02 -5.99 -16.43
C PRO A 107 7.28 -7.28 -16.78
N ALA A 108 5.96 -7.18 -16.94
CA ALA A 108 5.13 -8.34 -17.19
C ALA A 108 5.80 -9.08 -18.35
N ARG A 109 6.34 -10.26 -18.11
CA ARG A 109 6.74 -11.13 -19.19
C ARG A 109 5.45 -11.35 -19.96
N LEU A 110 5.33 -10.63 -21.06
CA LEU A 110 4.25 -10.91 -22.00
C LEU A 110 4.34 -12.41 -22.27
N PRO A 111 3.28 -13.17 -22.00
CA PRO A 111 3.29 -14.60 -22.32
C PRO A 111 3.72 -14.71 -23.78
N ASP A 112 4.56 -15.70 -24.07
CA ASP A 112 5.04 -15.96 -25.42
C ASP A 112 3.85 -15.82 -26.39
N PRO A 113 3.96 -15.04 -27.48
CA PRO A 113 2.85 -14.83 -28.43
C PRO A 113 2.15 -16.11 -28.87
N VAL A 114 2.87 -17.24 -28.84
CA VAL A 114 2.32 -18.58 -29.11
C VAL A 114 1.22 -18.98 -28.14
N TRP A 115 1.22 -18.48 -26.91
CA TRP A 115 0.23 -18.82 -25.88
C TRP A 115 -0.86 -17.75 -25.68
N GLN A 116 -0.76 -16.61 -26.34
CA GLN A 116 -1.75 -15.52 -26.24
C GLN A 116 -3.02 -15.78 -27.06
N GLY A 117 -2.95 -16.63 -28.07
CA GLY A 117 -4.12 -17.11 -28.81
C GLY A 117 -4.53 -18.45 -28.25
N GLY A 118 -5.65 -18.55 -27.54
CA GLY A 118 -6.22 -19.85 -27.25
C GLY A 118 -6.19 -20.70 -28.53
N PHE A 119 -5.75 -21.95 -28.44
CA PHE A 119 -5.58 -22.88 -29.54
C PHE A 119 -6.90 -22.99 -30.33
N ARG A 120 -7.04 -22.17 -31.35
CA ARG A 120 -8.21 -22.17 -32.25
C ARG A 120 -7.76 -22.66 -33.60
N LEU A 121 -7.88 -23.96 -33.80
CA LEU A 121 -7.79 -24.51 -35.12
C LEU A 121 -8.89 -23.88 -35.98
N ASN A 122 -8.50 -23.15 -37.03
CA ASN A 122 -9.41 -22.66 -38.12
C ASN A 122 -10.35 -21.49 -37.77
N LEU A 123 -10.08 -20.65 -36.79
CA LEU A 123 -10.78 -19.39 -36.64
C LEU A 123 -9.84 -18.21 -36.93
N PRO A 124 -10.31 -17.13 -37.60
CA PRO A 124 -9.50 -15.92 -37.74
C PRO A 124 -9.18 -15.37 -36.37
N THR A 125 -7.91 -14.97 -36.18
CA THR A 125 -7.47 -14.31 -34.96
C THR A 125 -8.34 -13.10 -34.67
N ALA A 126 -9.06 -13.13 -33.56
CA ALA A 126 -9.72 -11.92 -33.09
C ALA A 126 -8.65 -10.84 -32.91
N ALA A 127 -8.88 -9.65 -33.46
CA ALA A 127 -8.01 -8.50 -33.22
C ALA A 127 -7.89 -8.30 -31.72
N VAL A 128 -6.68 -8.46 -31.18
CA VAL A 128 -6.39 -8.14 -29.78
C VAL A 128 -6.62 -6.64 -29.64
N GLN A 129 -7.63 -6.26 -28.88
CA GLN A 129 -7.77 -4.85 -28.52
C GLN A 129 -6.49 -4.44 -27.78
N PRO A 130 -5.85 -3.34 -28.17
CA PRO A 130 -4.73 -2.81 -27.39
C PRO A 130 -5.19 -2.63 -25.94
N PRO A 131 -4.32 -2.92 -24.93
CA PRO A 131 -4.67 -2.66 -23.55
C PRO A 131 -5.12 -1.20 -23.44
N PRO A 132 -6.12 -0.91 -22.58
CA PRO A 132 -6.56 0.47 -22.39
C PRO A 132 -5.35 1.30 -22.05
N ASP A 133 -5.13 2.37 -22.80
CA ASP A 133 -4.05 3.31 -22.57
C ASP A 133 -4.31 3.99 -21.21
N VAL A 134 -3.65 3.49 -20.17
CA VAL A 134 -3.77 4.03 -18.80
C VAL A 134 -3.21 5.45 -18.74
N ASP A 135 -2.29 5.81 -19.64
CA ASP A 135 -1.77 7.16 -19.78
C ASP A 135 -2.78 8.07 -20.49
N ALA A 136 -3.57 7.55 -21.44
CA ALA A 136 -4.67 8.30 -22.03
C ALA A 136 -5.81 8.60 -21.04
N ALA A 137 -6.01 7.76 -20.03
CA ALA A 137 -6.91 8.08 -18.92
C ALA A 137 -6.34 9.18 -18.03
N ALA A 138 -5.03 9.18 -17.81
CA ALA A 138 -4.31 10.23 -17.05
C ALA A 138 -4.20 11.56 -17.83
N HIS A 139 -4.25 11.52 -19.17
CA HIS A 139 -4.09 12.70 -20.03
C HIS A 139 -5.41 13.26 -20.57
N ARG A 140 -6.58 12.71 -20.20
CA ARG A 140 -7.88 13.27 -20.57
C ARG A 140 -8.26 14.51 -19.76
N HIS A 141 -7.35 15.01 -18.94
CA HIS A 141 -7.52 16.23 -18.17
C HIS A 141 -6.97 17.41 -18.98
N GLY A 142 -7.79 17.89 -19.93
CA GLY A 142 -7.56 19.18 -20.58
C GLY A 142 -7.74 20.33 -19.58
N PRO A 143 -7.21 21.55 -19.86
CA PRO A 143 -7.38 22.69 -19.00
C PRO A 143 -8.83 23.19 -19.08
N GLY A 144 -9.70 22.67 -18.24
CA GLY A 144 -11.12 23.03 -18.19
C GLY A 144 -11.82 22.29 -17.06
N GLU A 145 -11.94 22.95 -15.92
CA GLU A 145 -12.91 22.69 -14.84
C GLU A 145 -13.03 21.22 -14.35
N GLU A 146 -11.97 20.64 -13.84
CA GLU A 146 -12.07 19.42 -13.05
C GLU A 146 -11.92 19.74 -11.57
N SER A 147 -13.03 19.61 -10.85
CA SER A 147 -13.00 19.55 -9.40
C SER A 147 -12.47 18.19 -8.97
N ALA A 148 -11.21 18.07 -8.60
CA ALA A 148 -10.72 16.89 -7.94
C ALA A 148 -11.16 16.90 -6.49
N ASN A 149 -11.86 15.86 -6.06
CA ASN A 149 -12.12 15.64 -4.64
C ASN A 149 -10.89 15.00 -4.01
N VAL A 150 -10.31 15.67 -3.02
CA VAL A 150 -9.28 15.09 -2.18
C VAL A 150 -9.97 14.25 -1.10
N ILE A 151 -9.77 12.94 -1.17
CA ILE A 151 -10.41 11.95 -0.28
C ILE A 151 -9.37 11.47 0.74
N ALA A 152 -9.81 11.19 1.97
CA ALA A 152 -8.96 10.59 2.99
C ALA A 152 -8.46 9.20 2.51
N PRO A 153 -7.15 8.96 2.50
CA PRO A 153 -6.58 7.68 2.04
C PRO A 153 -6.73 6.57 3.08
N MET A 154 -7.15 6.90 4.29
CA MET A 154 -7.34 6.00 5.41
C MET A 154 -8.30 6.60 6.43
N PRO A 155 -8.98 5.79 7.23
CA PRO A 155 -9.77 6.29 8.35
C PRO A 155 -8.90 7.05 9.35
N GLY A 156 -9.37 8.20 9.82
CA GLY A 156 -8.63 9.04 10.75
C GLY A 156 -9.45 10.19 11.31
N THR A 157 -8.79 11.06 12.08
CA THR A 157 -9.37 12.29 12.62
C THR A 157 -8.70 13.49 11.98
N VAL A 158 -9.46 14.47 11.55
CA VAL A 158 -8.95 15.74 11.05
C VAL A 158 -8.40 16.53 12.22
N ILE A 159 -7.09 16.76 12.27
CA ILE A 159 -6.46 17.55 13.34
C ILE A 159 -6.22 19.00 12.93
N LYS A 160 -6.16 19.27 11.62
CA LYS A 160 -5.94 20.63 11.12
C LYS A 160 -6.52 20.81 9.74
N VAL A 161 -7.20 21.93 9.54
CA VAL A 161 -7.65 22.40 8.22
C VAL A 161 -6.85 23.65 7.89
N LEU A 162 -6.06 23.60 6.82
CA LEU A 162 -5.09 24.66 6.46
C LEU A 162 -5.59 25.62 5.40
N VAL A 163 -6.74 25.33 4.78
CA VAL A 163 -7.29 26.09 3.66
C VAL A 163 -8.78 26.36 3.84
N SER A 164 -9.25 27.38 3.17
CA SER A 164 -10.67 27.78 3.12
C SER A 164 -11.19 27.75 1.68
N ALA A 165 -12.50 27.70 1.51
CA ALA A 165 -13.10 27.83 0.20
C ALA A 165 -12.73 29.21 -0.43
N GLY A 166 -12.24 29.15 -1.66
CA GLY A 166 -11.75 30.33 -2.39
C GLY A 166 -10.23 30.52 -2.35
N ASP A 167 -9.50 29.79 -1.49
CA ASP A 167 -8.04 29.89 -1.42
C ASP A 167 -7.38 29.32 -2.68
N ARG A 168 -6.30 29.95 -3.11
CA ARG A 168 -5.41 29.42 -4.15
C ARG A 168 -4.34 28.57 -3.52
N VAL A 169 -4.13 27.38 -4.07
CA VAL A 169 -3.13 26.42 -3.59
C VAL A 169 -2.22 25.96 -4.73
N GLU A 170 -0.98 25.72 -4.41
CA GLU A 170 0.01 25.16 -5.32
C GLU A 170 -0.02 23.62 -5.29
N ALA A 171 0.54 22.98 -6.31
CA ALA A 171 0.69 21.53 -6.31
C ALA A 171 1.53 21.08 -5.12
N ARG A 172 1.07 20.04 -4.39
CA ARG A 172 1.65 19.49 -3.17
C ARG A 172 1.55 20.38 -1.93
N GLU A 173 0.82 21.48 -2.00
CA GLU A 173 0.53 22.27 -0.81
C GLU A 173 -0.41 21.50 0.13
N PRO A 174 -0.11 21.43 1.45
CA PRO A 174 -0.95 20.70 2.41
C PRO A 174 -2.28 21.43 2.61
N LEU A 175 -3.38 20.71 2.48
CA LEU A 175 -4.75 21.23 2.61
C LEU A 175 -5.35 20.91 3.98
N VAL A 176 -5.19 19.66 4.41
CA VAL A 176 -5.76 19.12 5.64
C VAL A 176 -4.73 18.17 6.25
N VAL A 177 -4.63 18.12 7.57
CA VAL A 177 -3.80 17.14 8.27
C VAL A 177 -4.71 16.14 8.98
N LEU A 178 -4.53 14.86 8.69
CA LEU A 178 -5.21 13.75 9.35
C LEU A 178 -4.29 13.12 10.38
N GLU A 179 -4.86 12.72 11.50
CA GLU A 179 -4.24 11.82 12.47
C GLU A 179 -4.89 10.45 12.39
N ALA A 180 -4.07 9.43 12.22
CA ALA A 180 -4.47 8.03 12.33
C ALA A 180 -3.33 7.22 12.93
N MET A 181 -3.62 6.34 13.88
CA MET A 181 -2.64 5.43 14.49
C MET A 181 -1.34 6.13 14.93
N LYS A 182 -1.47 7.31 15.55
CA LYS A 182 -0.37 8.17 16.02
C LYS A 182 0.54 8.73 14.91
N MET A 183 0.05 8.72 13.66
CA MET A 183 0.72 9.34 12.53
C MET A 183 -0.07 10.54 12.04
N GLU A 184 0.63 11.65 11.83
CA GLU A 184 0.07 12.82 11.17
C GLU A 184 0.35 12.73 9.66
N THR A 185 -0.70 12.73 8.86
CA THR A 185 -0.59 12.62 7.41
C THR A 185 -1.20 13.85 6.75
N PRO A 186 -0.38 14.71 6.12
CA PRO A 186 -0.89 15.83 5.36
C PRO A 186 -1.51 15.35 4.04
N LEU A 187 -2.73 15.79 3.77
CA LEU A 187 -3.37 15.68 2.46
C LEU A 187 -3.01 16.90 1.64
N ALA A 188 -2.34 16.70 0.53
CA ALA A 188 -1.83 17.76 -0.31
C ALA A 188 -2.63 17.92 -1.59
N ALA A 189 -2.62 19.14 -2.15
CA ALA A 189 -3.20 19.44 -3.45
C ALA A 189 -2.52 18.62 -4.56
N PRO A 190 -3.27 17.91 -5.41
CA PRO A 190 -2.68 17.12 -6.51
C PRO A 190 -2.09 18.03 -7.61
N TYR A 191 -2.59 19.23 -7.76
CA TYR A 191 -2.15 20.25 -8.72
C TYR A 191 -2.49 21.65 -8.20
N ALA A 192 -1.96 22.70 -8.84
CA ALA A 192 -2.31 24.07 -8.50
C ALA A 192 -3.78 24.38 -8.89
N ALA A 193 -4.57 24.82 -7.93
CA ALA A 193 -6.02 25.02 -8.10
C ALA A 193 -6.58 26.07 -7.14
N THR A 194 -7.88 26.34 -7.26
CA THR A 194 -8.64 27.08 -6.24
C THR A 194 -9.53 26.12 -5.48
N VAL A 195 -9.52 26.18 -4.16
CA VAL A 195 -10.36 25.35 -3.29
C VAL A 195 -11.83 25.73 -3.49
N ALA A 196 -12.62 24.82 -4.03
CA ALA A 196 -14.05 25.06 -4.26
C ALA A 196 -14.86 25.01 -2.97
N ALA A 197 -14.61 23.98 -2.13
CA ALA A 197 -15.28 23.79 -0.85
C ALA A 197 -14.40 22.96 0.09
N VAL A 198 -14.59 23.15 1.38
CA VAL A 198 -14.03 22.30 2.44
C VAL A 198 -15.21 21.66 3.17
N HIS A 199 -15.25 20.33 3.20
CA HIS A 199 -16.37 19.55 3.75
C HIS A 199 -16.09 18.96 5.12
N VAL A 200 -14.92 19.26 5.70
CA VAL A 200 -14.47 18.72 6.98
C VAL A 200 -14.05 19.83 7.94
N HIS A 201 -14.14 19.56 9.23
CA HIS A 201 -13.70 20.45 10.30
C HIS A 201 -12.68 19.73 11.18
N GLU A 202 -11.93 20.49 11.96
CA GLU A 202 -11.04 19.94 12.98
C GLU A 202 -11.86 19.15 14.00
N GLY A 203 -11.44 17.92 14.28
CA GLY A 203 -12.13 16.95 15.11
C GLY A 203 -13.05 15.97 14.37
N ASP A 204 -13.33 16.18 13.08
CA ASP A 204 -14.15 15.28 12.30
C ASP A 204 -13.45 13.94 12.07
N ARG A 205 -14.22 12.85 12.13
CA ARG A 205 -13.76 11.52 11.73
C ARG A 205 -14.09 11.29 10.26
N VAL A 206 -13.08 10.83 9.51
CA VAL A 206 -13.17 10.53 8.09
C VAL A 206 -12.78 9.07 7.83
N ALA A 207 -13.36 8.46 6.79
CA ALA A 207 -13.12 7.07 6.41
C ALA A 207 -13.10 6.92 4.88
#